data_c08334198a4cf5debebeb8e36cf9706e
#
_entry.id   c08334198a4cf5debebeb8e36cf9706e
#
_cell.length_a   1.000
_cell.length_b   1.000
_cell.length_c   1.000
_cell.angle_alpha   90.00
_cell.angle_beta   90.00
_cell.angle_gamma   90.00
#
_symmetry.space_group_name_H-M   'P 1'
#
loop_
_entity.id
_entity.type
_entity.pdbx_description
1 polymer ?
#
loop_
_entity_poly.entity_id
_entity_poly.type
_entity_poly.pdbx_seq_one_letter_code
_entity_poly.pdbx_strand_id
1 'polypeptide(L)'
;ASMNYFRFVEFHDQYGIIPVQNGRNLTLGTTVVPSHAPDDGSAAPDCITDGSDMASSPYFKSNHYPYSLTIELPQPSRISEINLATRLVNGSETAYKYTIEGSMDGQEYQTLIDGRNSWIVGFHILPVEDRSAYKFLRLNVFQIINVHNNHPATWADGIYEFTAFGFPL
;
A
#
# COMPACT_ATOMS: atom_id res chain seq x y z
N ALA A 1 3.65 16.16 -10.26
CA ALA A 1 4.48 14.99 -10.19
C ALA A 1 4.58 14.55 -8.76
N SER A 2 4.27 13.32 -8.49
CA SER A 2 4.47 12.79 -7.15
C SER A 2 5.96 12.81 -6.84
N MET A 3 6.33 13.49 -5.78
CA MET A 3 7.67 13.37 -5.26
C MET A 3 7.85 11.89 -4.86
N ASN A 4 8.91 11.29 -5.34
CA ASN A 4 9.18 9.92 -4.95
C ASN A 4 9.61 9.91 -3.48
N TYR A 5 8.65 9.63 -2.62
CA TYR A 5 8.84 9.65 -1.18
C TYR A 5 9.91 8.67 -0.72
N PHE A 6 10.02 7.53 -1.37
CA PHE A 6 11.04 6.53 -1.05
C PHE A 6 12.44 7.08 -1.23
N ARG A 7 12.70 7.74 -2.36
CA ARG A 7 14.01 8.32 -2.64
C ARG A 7 14.37 9.42 -1.66
N PHE A 8 13.37 10.19 -1.24
CA PHE A 8 13.58 11.22 -0.24
C PHE A 8 14.05 10.62 1.09
N VAL A 9 13.34 9.58 1.58
CA VAL A 9 13.69 8.91 2.82
C VAL A 9 15.06 8.24 2.73
N GLU A 10 15.32 7.52 1.65
CA GLU A 10 16.61 6.87 1.42
C GLU A 10 17.77 7.86 1.36
N PHE A 11 17.56 9.00 0.69
CA PHE A 11 18.57 10.04 0.59
C PHE A 11 18.97 10.55 1.97
N HIS A 12 18.01 10.86 2.83
CA HIS A 12 18.27 11.36 4.17
C HIS A 12 18.96 10.32 5.04
N ASP A 13 18.55 9.07 4.97
CA ASP A 13 19.18 7.98 5.70
C ASP A 13 20.62 7.77 5.23
N GLN A 14 20.86 7.77 3.93
CA GLN A 14 22.17 7.56 3.33
C GLN A 14 23.19 8.62 3.75
N TYR A 15 22.78 9.88 3.81
CA TYR A 15 23.69 10.97 4.12
C TYR A 15 23.73 11.34 5.60
N GLY A 16 22.86 10.77 6.42
CA GLY A 16 22.81 11.04 7.84
C GLY A 16 22.54 12.50 8.19
N ILE A 17 21.96 13.27 7.27
CA ILE A 17 21.76 14.70 7.43
C ILE A 17 20.62 14.98 8.41
N ILE A 18 19.54 14.21 8.32
CA ILE A 18 18.35 14.35 9.15
C ILE A 18 17.93 12.96 9.58
N PRO A 19 17.56 12.75 10.86
CA PRO A 19 16.98 11.47 11.28
C PRO A 19 15.75 11.16 10.45
N VAL A 20 15.65 9.95 9.94
CA VAL A 20 14.49 9.50 9.18
C VAL A 20 13.34 9.33 10.16
N GLN A 21 12.38 10.25 10.13
CA GLN A 21 11.27 10.25 11.08
C GLN A 21 10.33 9.06 10.89
N ASN A 22 10.16 8.63 9.65
CA ASN A 22 9.24 7.54 9.29
C ASN A 22 9.91 6.16 9.33
N GLY A 23 11.22 6.13 9.50
CA GLY A 23 11.97 4.89 9.54
C GLY A 23 12.37 4.38 8.17
N ARG A 24 12.69 3.09 8.11
CA ARG A 24 13.14 2.41 6.90
C ARG A 24 11.96 1.94 6.07
N ASN A 25 12.17 1.77 4.77
CA ASN A 25 11.24 1.07 3.91
C ASN A 25 11.29 -0.43 4.24
N LEU A 26 10.24 -0.92 4.90
CA LEU A 26 10.17 -2.29 5.40
C LEU A 26 9.67 -3.29 4.36
N THR A 27 9.02 -2.82 3.31
CA THR A 27 8.33 -3.68 2.33
C THR A 27 9.08 -3.84 1.01
N LEU A 28 10.16 -3.08 0.80
CA LEU A 28 10.90 -3.11 -0.45
C LEU A 28 11.42 -4.53 -0.75
N GLY A 29 11.03 -5.06 -1.91
CA GLY A 29 11.48 -6.37 -2.38
C GLY A 29 10.83 -7.56 -1.68
N THR A 30 9.80 -7.35 -0.89
CA THR A 30 9.08 -8.45 -0.23
C THR A 30 8.13 -9.16 -1.20
N THR A 31 7.83 -10.41 -0.91
CA THR A 31 6.83 -11.18 -1.65
C THR A 31 5.42 -10.79 -1.19
N VAL A 32 4.51 -10.70 -2.15
CA VAL A 32 3.12 -10.34 -1.92
C VAL A 32 2.22 -11.51 -2.28
N VAL A 33 1.37 -11.92 -1.34
CA VAL A 33 0.43 -13.04 -1.54
C VAL A 33 -0.99 -12.48 -1.72
N PRO A 34 -1.57 -12.60 -2.93
CA PRO A 34 -2.94 -12.18 -3.16
C PRO A 34 -3.93 -13.25 -2.72
N SER A 35 -5.13 -12.82 -2.30
CA SER A 35 -6.22 -13.74 -1.95
C SER A 35 -6.82 -14.42 -3.18
N HIS A 36 -6.71 -13.78 -4.34
CA HIS A 36 -7.23 -14.26 -5.62
C HIS A 36 -6.19 -14.01 -6.71
N ALA A 37 -6.21 -14.83 -7.75
CA ALA A 37 -5.34 -14.63 -8.89
C ALA A 37 -5.52 -13.22 -9.47
N PRO A 38 -4.44 -12.57 -9.93
CA PRO A 38 -4.54 -11.26 -10.56
C PRO A 38 -5.35 -11.32 -11.86
N ASP A 39 -5.96 -10.19 -12.23
CA ASP A 39 -6.63 -10.04 -13.52
C ASP A 39 -5.62 -10.15 -14.67
N ASP A 40 -6.12 -10.50 -15.86
CA ASP A 40 -5.27 -10.67 -17.06
C ASP A 40 -4.46 -9.42 -17.41
N GLY A 41 -4.98 -8.23 -17.08
CA GLY A 41 -4.26 -6.97 -17.31
C GLY A 41 -3.28 -6.58 -16.21
N SER A 42 -3.14 -7.41 -15.18
CA SER A 42 -2.35 -7.12 -13.99
C SER A 42 -0.90 -7.53 -14.16
N ALA A 43 0.02 -6.77 -13.54
CA ALA A 43 1.35 -7.25 -13.25
C ALA A 43 1.31 -8.28 -12.10
N ALA A 44 2.41 -8.99 -11.89
CA ALA A 44 2.55 -9.90 -10.75
C ALA A 44 2.39 -9.14 -9.42
N PRO A 45 1.87 -9.76 -8.36
CA PRO A 45 1.61 -9.08 -7.09
C PRO A 45 2.83 -8.39 -6.48
N ASP A 46 4.02 -8.93 -6.68
CA ASP A 46 5.26 -8.36 -6.12
C ASP A 46 5.59 -6.98 -6.70
N CYS A 47 4.90 -6.54 -7.76
CA CYS A 47 5.09 -5.20 -8.30
C CYS A 47 4.75 -4.10 -7.28
N ILE A 48 3.89 -4.37 -6.30
CA ILE A 48 3.50 -3.35 -5.32
C ILE A 48 4.56 -3.09 -4.26
N THR A 49 5.63 -3.87 -4.25
CA THR A 49 6.77 -3.70 -3.33
C THR A 49 8.10 -3.51 -4.06
N ASP A 50 8.06 -3.16 -5.34
CA ASP A 50 9.25 -3.00 -6.18
C ASP A 50 9.96 -1.65 -6.01
N GLY A 51 9.37 -0.73 -5.24
CA GLY A 51 9.93 0.59 -4.96
C GLY A 51 9.54 1.66 -5.96
N SER A 52 8.62 1.40 -6.88
CA SER A 52 8.18 2.36 -7.89
C SER A 52 6.71 2.73 -7.73
N ASP A 53 6.46 4.01 -7.47
CA ASP A 53 5.13 4.59 -7.31
C ASP A 53 4.69 5.46 -8.48
N MET A 54 5.42 5.41 -9.58
CA MET A 54 5.18 6.28 -10.74
C MET A 54 4.02 5.77 -11.60
N ALA A 55 3.32 6.69 -12.23
CA ALA A 55 2.16 6.38 -13.07
C ALA A 55 2.47 5.47 -14.27
N SER A 56 3.74 5.32 -14.64
CA SER A 56 4.18 4.39 -15.69
C SER A 56 4.61 3.03 -15.16
N SER A 57 4.56 2.84 -13.84
CA SER A 57 4.98 1.59 -13.21
C SER A 57 3.97 0.47 -13.46
N PRO A 58 4.42 -0.79 -13.37
CA PRO A 58 3.48 -1.91 -13.31
C PRO A 58 2.53 -1.76 -12.13
N TYR A 59 1.32 -2.26 -12.27
CA TYR A 59 0.35 -2.24 -11.18
C TYR A 59 -0.36 -3.57 -11.04
N PHE A 60 -0.76 -3.88 -9.81
CA PHE A 60 -1.64 -5.00 -9.51
C PHE A 60 -3.09 -4.60 -9.74
N LYS A 61 -3.85 -5.49 -10.36
CA LYS A 61 -5.28 -5.32 -10.58
C LYS A 61 -6.00 -6.64 -10.28
N SER A 62 -7.11 -6.57 -9.56
CA SER A 62 -7.99 -7.72 -9.34
C SER A 62 -9.29 -7.55 -10.11
N ASN A 63 -9.89 -8.67 -10.48
CA ASN A 63 -11.26 -8.71 -10.98
C ASN A 63 -12.23 -9.30 -9.96
N HIS A 64 -11.76 -9.52 -8.75
CA HIS A 64 -12.54 -10.11 -7.66
C HIS A 64 -12.56 -9.16 -6.46
N TYR A 65 -13.76 -8.87 -5.95
CA TYR A 65 -13.95 -8.00 -4.79
C TYR A 65 -14.86 -8.68 -3.77
N PRO A 66 -14.52 -8.63 -2.47
CA PRO A 66 -13.27 -8.06 -1.94
C PRO A 66 -12.05 -8.92 -2.26
N TYR A 67 -10.88 -8.29 -2.25
CA TYR A 67 -9.62 -9.03 -2.33
C TYR A 67 -8.63 -8.53 -1.27
N SER A 68 -7.61 -9.31 -1.01
CA SER A 68 -6.54 -8.89 -0.12
C SER A 68 -5.16 -9.19 -0.70
N LEU A 69 -4.20 -8.41 -0.24
CA LEU A 69 -2.78 -8.58 -0.53
C LEU A 69 -2.04 -8.63 0.81
N THR A 70 -1.30 -9.71 1.04
CA THR A 70 -0.59 -9.93 2.28
C THR A 70 0.91 -9.88 2.05
N ILE A 71 1.61 -9.14 2.88
CA ILE A 71 3.06 -8.96 2.85
C ILE A 71 3.62 -9.51 4.17
N GLU A 72 4.63 -10.37 4.07
CA GLU A 72 5.41 -10.77 5.22
C GLU A 72 6.67 -9.91 5.28
N LEU A 73 6.86 -9.18 6.38
CA LEU A 73 8.05 -8.38 6.60
C LEU A 73 9.25 -9.29 6.90
N PRO A 74 10.48 -8.86 6.56
CA PRO A 74 11.68 -9.67 6.87
C PRO A 74 11.83 -10.00 8.36
N GLN A 75 11.38 -9.09 9.22
CA GLN A 75 11.38 -9.30 10.67
C GLN A 75 10.28 -8.47 11.31
N PRO A 76 9.87 -8.81 12.56
CA PRO A 76 8.90 -7.99 13.27
C PRO A 76 9.35 -6.54 13.34
N SER A 77 8.43 -5.61 13.10
CA SER A 77 8.75 -4.19 13.00
C SER A 77 7.61 -3.35 13.57
N ARG A 78 7.95 -2.18 14.08
CA ARG A 78 6.99 -1.14 14.39
C ARG A 78 6.76 -0.31 13.14
N ILE A 79 5.49 -0.08 12.82
CA ILE A 79 5.10 0.64 11.62
C ILE A 79 4.77 2.08 11.99
N SER A 80 5.40 3.05 11.35
CA SER A 80 5.13 4.47 11.61
C SER A 80 4.23 5.10 10.55
N GLU A 81 4.34 4.66 9.30
CA GLU A 81 3.58 5.23 8.19
C GLU A 81 3.45 4.20 7.08
N ILE A 82 2.30 4.24 6.40
CA ILE A 82 2.07 3.43 5.21
C ILE A 82 1.72 4.37 4.07
N ASN A 83 2.38 4.18 2.93
CA ASN A 83 2.07 4.89 1.69
C ASN A 83 1.46 3.93 0.68
N LEU A 84 0.36 4.34 0.08
CA LEU A 84 -0.35 3.55 -0.91
C LEU A 84 -0.50 4.39 -2.18
N ALA A 85 0.06 3.92 -3.28
CA ALA A 85 -0.05 4.57 -4.58
C ALA A 85 -1.00 3.78 -5.47
N THR A 86 -2.09 4.41 -5.89
CA THR A 86 -3.12 3.81 -6.72
C THR A 86 -3.23 4.51 -8.07
N ARG A 87 -3.73 3.78 -9.05
CA ARG A 87 -3.90 4.25 -10.41
C ARG A 87 -4.88 5.44 -10.47
N LEU A 88 -4.51 6.43 -11.25
CA LEU A 88 -5.39 7.55 -11.58
C LEU A 88 -5.77 7.46 -13.06
N VAL A 89 -7.07 7.37 -13.32
CA VAL A 89 -7.60 7.45 -14.67
C VAL A 89 -8.24 8.83 -14.84
N ASN A 90 -7.70 9.63 -15.75
CA ASN A 90 -8.15 11.00 -15.95
C ASN A 90 -9.65 11.05 -16.26
N GLY A 91 -10.40 11.83 -15.47
CA GLY A 91 -11.85 11.93 -15.57
C GLY A 91 -12.63 10.79 -14.91
N SER A 92 -11.93 9.78 -14.42
CA SER A 92 -12.53 8.64 -13.71
C SER A 92 -11.69 8.25 -12.51
N GLU A 93 -11.18 9.25 -11.79
CA GLU A 93 -10.42 9.02 -10.58
C GLU A 93 -11.25 8.24 -9.57
N THR A 94 -10.61 7.28 -8.92
CA THR A 94 -11.28 6.36 -8.01
C THR A 94 -10.76 6.46 -6.59
N ALA A 95 -11.69 6.37 -5.64
CA ALA A 95 -11.38 6.22 -4.22
C ALA A 95 -11.50 4.74 -3.85
N TYR A 96 -10.48 4.21 -3.20
CA TYR A 96 -10.46 2.85 -2.70
C TYR A 96 -11.15 2.80 -1.34
N LYS A 97 -11.97 1.79 -1.13
CA LYS A 97 -12.58 1.47 0.16
C LYS A 97 -11.84 0.26 0.69
N TYR A 98 -11.07 0.47 1.74
CA TYR A 98 -10.06 -0.51 2.16
C TYR A 98 -9.86 -0.50 3.67
N THR A 99 -9.17 -1.52 4.17
CA THR A 99 -8.52 -1.52 5.47
C THR A 99 -7.09 -2.01 5.31
N ILE A 100 -6.21 -1.57 6.21
CA ILE A 100 -4.86 -2.13 6.34
C ILE A 100 -4.76 -2.71 7.74
N GLU A 101 -4.30 -3.95 7.81
CA GLU A 101 -4.22 -4.71 9.04
C GLU A 101 -2.78 -5.17 9.29
N GLY A 102 -2.46 -5.39 10.55
CA GLY A 102 -1.17 -5.96 10.97
C GLY A 102 -1.36 -7.21 11.80
N SER A 103 -0.40 -8.11 11.74
CA SER A 103 -0.38 -9.35 12.51
C SER A 103 1.04 -9.75 12.88
N MET A 104 1.21 -10.40 14.03
CA MET A 104 2.49 -11.01 14.41
C MET A 104 2.61 -12.45 13.93
N ASP A 105 1.51 -13.17 13.87
CA ASP A 105 1.50 -14.62 13.62
C ASP A 105 0.90 -14.99 12.25
N GLY A 106 0.37 -14.02 11.52
CA GLY A 106 -0.29 -14.26 10.23
C GLY A 106 -1.68 -14.88 10.37
N GLN A 107 -2.22 -14.97 11.58
CA GLN A 107 -3.53 -15.54 11.86
C GLN A 107 -4.49 -14.49 12.44
N GLU A 108 -4.07 -13.83 13.49
CA GLU A 108 -4.86 -12.77 14.13
C GLU A 108 -4.39 -11.41 13.64
N TYR A 109 -5.30 -10.63 13.09
CA TYR A 109 -5.04 -9.32 12.52
C TYR A 109 -5.74 -8.22 13.28
N GLN A 110 -5.08 -7.08 13.39
CA GLN A 110 -5.65 -5.85 13.97
C GLN A 110 -5.67 -4.76 12.89
N THR A 111 -6.75 -3.98 12.87
CA THR A 111 -6.85 -2.86 11.94
C THR A 111 -5.88 -1.75 12.34
N LEU A 112 -5.01 -1.37 11.42
CA LEU A 112 -4.09 -0.24 11.58
C LEU A 112 -4.67 1.02 10.93
N ILE A 113 -5.27 0.86 9.76
CA ILE A 113 -5.87 1.96 8.98
C ILE A 113 -7.26 1.52 8.54
N ASP A 114 -8.26 2.31 8.86
CA ASP A 114 -9.62 2.12 8.36
C ASP A 114 -9.91 3.13 7.26
N GLY A 115 -9.79 2.69 6.02
CA GLY A 115 -10.04 3.50 4.83
C GLY A 115 -11.40 3.23 4.18
N ARG A 116 -12.36 2.60 4.88
CA ARG A 116 -13.66 2.27 4.30
C ARG A 116 -14.48 3.50 3.92
N ASN A 117 -14.24 4.63 4.56
CA ASN A 117 -14.88 5.90 4.24
C ASN A 117 -13.96 6.90 3.53
N SER A 118 -12.81 6.45 3.05
CA SER A 118 -11.85 7.30 2.35
C SER A 118 -12.38 7.78 1.00
N TRP A 119 -12.09 9.03 0.66
CA TRP A 119 -12.30 9.61 -0.67
C TRP A 119 -10.99 10.06 -1.30
N ILE A 120 -9.86 9.66 -0.73
CA ILE A 120 -8.54 9.98 -1.27
C ILE A 120 -8.35 9.22 -2.58
N VAL A 121 -7.82 9.89 -3.59
CA VAL A 121 -7.45 9.28 -4.88
C VAL A 121 -5.93 9.35 -5.08
N GLY A 122 -5.37 8.34 -5.74
CA GLY A 122 -3.95 8.35 -6.09
C GLY A 122 -3.03 8.04 -4.91
N PHE A 123 -2.22 9.00 -4.49
CA PHE A 123 -1.21 8.78 -3.48
C PHE A 123 -1.75 9.03 -2.07
N HIS A 124 -1.62 8.02 -1.21
CA HIS A 124 -2.07 8.07 0.19
C HIS A 124 -0.85 8.09 1.11
N ILE A 125 -0.84 9.02 2.07
CA ILE A 125 0.13 9.06 3.16
C ILE A 125 -0.64 8.79 4.44
N LEU A 126 -0.39 7.64 5.06
CA LEU A 126 -1.21 7.12 6.14
C LEU A 126 -0.37 6.94 7.39
N PRO A 127 -0.38 7.90 8.33
CA PRO A 127 0.27 7.71 9.63
C PRO A 127 -0.34 6.53 10.39
N VAL A 128 0.52 5.75 11.05
CA VAL A 128 0.10 4.63 11.87
C VAL A 128 0.33 4.99 13.34
N GLU A 129 -0.72 5.05 14.12
CA GLU A 129 -0.63 5.40 15.53
C GLU A 129 -0.34 4.20 16.43
N ASP A 130 -0.68 3.00 16.00
CA ASP A 130 -0.41 1.78 16.74
C ASP A 130 1.11 1.56 16.86
N ARG A 131 1.58 1.35 18.08
CA ARG A 131 2.99 1.19 18.42
C ARG A 131 3.41 -0.27 18.57
N SER A 132 2.50 -1.21 18.35
CA SER A 132 2.79 -2.63 18.41
C SER A 132 3.70 -3.05 17.25
N ALA A 133 4.40 -4.18 17.43
CA ALA A 133 5.19 -4.77 16.36
C ALA A 133 4.35 -5.72 15.52
N TYR A 134 4.64 -5.76 14.24
CA TYR A 134 3.95 -6.64 13.28
C TYR A 134 4.96 -7.32 12.36
N LYS A 135 4.63 -8.54 11.98
CA LYS A 135 5.40 -9.35 11.02
C LYS A 135 4.70 -9.40 9.67
N PHE A 136 3.36 -9.26 9.67
CA PHE A 136 2.53 -9.33 8.47
C PHE A 136 1.70 -8.07 8.35
N LEU A 137 1.55 -7.59 7.12
CA LEU A 137 0.64 -6.50 6.77
C LEU A 137 -0.32 -7.01 5.70
N ARG A 138 -1.59 -6.65 5.82
CA ARG A 138 -2.60 -7.06 4.85
C ARG A 138 -3.45 -5.87 4.43
N LEU A 139 -3.48 -5.62 3.12
CA LEU A 139 -4.37 -4.66 2.51
C LEU A 139 -5.63 -5.40 2.05
N ASN A 140 -6.78 -5.00 2.56
CA ASN A 140 -8.08 -5.48 2.10
C ASN A 140 -8.74 -4.40 1.27
N VAL A 141 -9.13 -4.72 0.05
CA VAL A 141 -9.85 -3.80 -0.83
C VAL A 141 -11.27 -4.32 -1.01
N PHE A 142 -12.24 -3.53 -0.57
CA PHE A 142 -13.65 -3.91 -0.61
C PHE A 142 -14.35 -3.40 -1.86
N GLN A 143 -14.00 -2.20 -2.29
CA GLN A 143 -14.65 -1.53 -3.41
C GLN A 143 -13.78 -0.40 -3.94
N ILE A 144 -14.00 -0.02 -5.20
CA ILE A 144 -13.42 1.16 -5.83
C ILE A 144 -14.57 1.97 -6.42
N ILE A 145 -14.61 3.26 -6.07
CA ILE A 145 -15.70 4.16 -6.43
C ILE A 145 -15.15 5.31 -7.25
N ASN A 146 -15.75 5.57 -8.40
CA ASN A 146 -15.48 6.75 -9.19
C ASN A 146 -15.98 7.98 -8.43
N VAL A 147 -15.09 8.91 -8.12
CA VAL A 147 -15.44 10.08 -7.29
C VAL A 147 -16.32 11.08 -8.01
N HIS A 148 -16.42 11.01 -9.34
CA HIS A 148 -17.21 11.95 -10.14
C HIS A 148 -18.70 11.56 -10.20
N ASN A 149 -19.02 10.28 -10.15
CA ASN A 149 -20.40 9.80 -10.27
C ASN A 149 -20.85 8.88 -9.14
N ASN A 150 -19.96 8.58 -8.21
CA ASN A 150 -20.24 7.71 -7.05
C ASN A 150 -20.64 6.29 -7.43
N HIS A 151 -20.20 5.81 -8.58
CA HIS A 151 -20.48 4.43 -9.03
C HIS A 151 -19.23 3.56 -8.92
N PRO A 152 -19.40 2.24 -8.70
CA PRO A 152 -18.28 1.32 -8.75
C PRO A 152 -17.55 1.41 -10.09
N ALA A 153 -16.22 1.37 -10.04
CA ALA A 153 -15.37 1.49 -11.22
C ALA A 153 -14.19 0.52 -11.14
N THR A 154 -14.49 -0.76 -10.95
CA THR A 154 -13.48 -1.80 -10.77
C THR A 154 -12.55 -1.95 -11.96
N TRP A 155 -12.97 -1.53 -13.14
CA TRP A 155 -12.14 -1.50 -14.35
C TRP A 155 -10.92 -0.57 -14.20
N ALA A 156 -11.01 0.44 -13.32
CA ALA A 156 -9.95 1.42 -13.09
C ALA A 156 -9.00 1.00 -11.95
N ASP A 157 -9.13 -0.20 -11.41
CA ASP A 157 -8.25 -0.72 -10.37
C ASP A 157 -6.79 -0.72 -10.83
N GLY A 158 -5.92 -0.45 -9.90
CA GLY A 158 -4.48 -0.55 -10.09
C GLY A 158 -3.76 -0.06 -8.86
N ILE A 159 -2.97 -0.93 -8.24
CA ILE A 159 -2.10 -0.58 -7.12
C ILE A 159 -0.67 -0.59 -7.64
N TYR A 160 -0.02 0.58 -7.61
CA TYR A 160 1.38 0.70 -8.03
C TYR A 160 2.33 0.29 -6.92
N GLU A 161 2.09 0.76 -5.70
CA GLU A 161 3.03 0.54 -4.61
C GLU A 161 2.34 0.57 -3.27
N PHE A 162 2.77 -0.32 -2.38
CA PHE A 162 2.43 -0.35 -0.97
C PHE A 162 3.74 -0.31 -0.20
N THR A 163 3.97 0.76 0.55
CA THR A 163 5.19 0.92 1.33
C THR A 163 4.84 1.10 2.79
N ALA A 164 5.46 0.30 3.64
CA ALA A 164 5.45 0.52 5.08
C ALA A 164 6.81 1.05 5.52
N PHE A 165 6.79 2.16 6.25
CA PHE A 165 7.97 2.71 6.90
C PHE A 165 7.90 2.41 8.38
N GLY A 166 9.04 2.12 8.96
CA GLY A 166 9.11 1.87 10.38
C GLY A 166 10.48 1.38 10.82
N PHE A 167 10.49 0.69 11.95
CA PHE A 167 11.72 0.32 12.64
C PHE A 167 11.70 -1.18 12.97
N PRO A 168 12.61 -1.98 12.40
CA PRO A 168 12.77 -3.37 12.81
C PRO A 168 13.10 -3.48 14.29
N LEU A 169 12.60 -4.50 14.92
CA LEU A 169 12.92 -4.80 16.33
C LEU A 169 14.30 -5.41 16.46
#